data_18b466a9fa541ba839cedeacd3b63395
#
_entry.id   18b466a9fa541ba839cedeacd3b63395
#
_cell.length_a   1.000
_cell.length_b   1.000
_cell.length_c   1.000
_cell.angle_alpha   90.00
_cell.angle_beta   90.00
_cell.angle_gamma   90.00
#
_symmetry.space_group_name_H-M   'P 1'
#
loop_
_entity.id
_entity.type
_entity.pdbx_description
1 polymer ?
#
loop_
_entity_poly.entity_id
_entity_poly.type
_entity_poly.pdbx_seq_one_letter_code
_entity_poly.pdbx_strand_id
1 'polypeptide(L)'
;MASRRVFALLGVLMMVGVACADREGMVAAAPAAAAARAVGPTRANAEAVALACSLPHEWLLRTWRGNRQDRSAEIQILPIEPNYVGSGLPHVGPWPYAQDIPMFWYGPGHIASAGVVQRPVTLAGIAPTQAQLLHFPFKAVDGSPMVEAIAGNRTLPKLLVTMVWDAGGRNVLRRWNGDWPYLKSLIPTGAWYEHATVGTSPTSTAQTHATIGTGAFPDAHGIVAHRLRIGTDLTTPWAEGPAYLIEPTLSDLYDRAMGNRPVVGEVGTVSIHLGMLGHGAMWGGGDQDIAVIKEKIGADTLGEEGFDWNLTPELMPYFHFPGYINDVGGLADDVRAVDANDGRIDGKWRTNDIATLLHCFDTPARIPYQTRVIERVIRREGFGADDTPDLLFVNYKMIDYISHVWTVNSPEMQDAVVAQDAALHDFVDFLNATVGRGQWALVLTADHGSIPDPKVSGAFQISTSAIQTGINATFDTDGDQTMIVDLIQPTQIFVNQDELQQNGHTLEDVSEWIMGLTKGETALPTVSVPADQAGDPVFQAAFPSRIMDHLPCLPEARG
;
A
#
# COMPACT_ATOMS: atom_id res chain seq x y z
N MET A 1 40.17 20.50 -2.22
CA MET A 1 39.56 19.24 -1.75
C MET A 1 38.27 19.47 -0.93
N ALA A 2 37.94 20.67 -0.50
CA ALA A 2 36.73 20.96 0.30
C ALA A 2 35.42 21.10 -0.51
N SER A 3 35.47 21.32 -1.83
CA SER A 3 34.24 21.61 -2.62
C SER A 3 33.45 20.33 -3.04
N ARG A 4 34.08 19.17 -3.10
CA ARG A 4 33.37 17.91 -3.49
C ARG A 4 32.53 17.27 -2.39
N ARG A 5 32.85 17.55 -1.12
CA ARG A 5 32.07 17.01 0.03
C ARG A 5 30.77 17.78 0.28
N VAL A 6 30.76 19.07 -0.02
CA VAL A 6 29.57 19.93 0.13
C VAL A 6 28.48 19.56 -0.90
N PHE A 7 28.87 19.17 -2.13
CA PHE A 7 27.88 18.77 -3.15
C PHE A 7 27.25 17.40 -2.87
N ALA A 8 27.95 16.47 -2.23
CA ALA A 8 27.38 15.17 -1.85
C ALA A 8 26.38 15.31 -0.69
N LEU A 9 26.65 16.20 0.28
CA LEU A 9 25.73 16.48 1.39
C LEU A 9 24.47 17.20 0.92
N LEU A 10 24.60 18.15 0.00
CA LEU A 10 23.42 18.84 -0.60
C LEU A 10 22.54 17.88 -1.41
N GLY A 11 23.13 16.91 -2.11
CA GLY A 11 22.37 15.91 -2.87
C GLY A 11 21.53 14.99 -1.99
N VAL A 12 22.06 14.55 -0.85
CA VAL A 12 21.34 13.70 0.12
C VAL A 12 20.29 14.52 0.88
N LEU A 13 20.60 15.77 1.26
CA LEU A 13 19.61 16.65 1.89
C LEU A 13 18.44 16.99 0.93
N MET A 14 18.71 17.18 -0.37
CA MET A 14 17.64 17.40 -1.35
C MET A 14 16.77 16.16 -1.57
N MET A 15 17.34 14.94 -1.61
CA MET A 15 16.52 13.74 -1.74
C MET A 15 15.67 13.48 -0.49
N VAL A 16 16.23 13.65 0.69
CA VAL A 16 15.50 13.53 1.96
C VAL A 16 14.47 14.63 2.12
N GLY A 17 14.79 15.87 1.72
CA GLY A 17 13.85 16.99 1.75
C GLY A 17 12.66 16.83 0.78
N VAL A 18 12.90 16.33 -0.43
CA VAL A 18 11.86 16.06 -1.43
C VAL A 18 10.94 14.94 -0.94
N ALA A 19 11.47 13.85 -0.40
CA ALA A 19 10.66 12.74 0.08
C ALA A 19 9.85 13.07 1.36
N CYS A 20 10.34 13.99 2.22
CA CYS A 20 9.54 14.53 3.33
C CYS A 20 8.45 15.53 2.86
N ALA A 21 8.68 16.23 1.75
CA ALA A 21 7.71 17.17 1.16
C ALA A 21 6.58 16.46 0.40
N ASP A 22 6.85 15.33 -0.26
CA ASP A 22 5.84 14.53 -0.99
C ASP A 22 4.76 13.89 -0.08
N ARG A 23 4.90 13.98 1.24
CA ARG A 23 3.83 13.60 2.19
C ARG A 23 2.72 14.64 2.31
N GLU A 24 2.99 15.90 1.94
CA GLU A 24 1.99 16.97 1.91
C GLU A 24 1.86 17.45 0.47
N GLY A 25 0.72 17.20 -0.17
CA GLY A 25 0.47 17.50 -1.57
C GLY A 25 0.86 18.93 -1.93
N MET A 26 1.96 19.10 -2.69
CA MET A 26 2.39 20.38 -3.21
C MET A 26 1.70 20.68 -4.54
N VAL A 27 1.01 21.81 -4.56
CA VAL A 27 0.49 22.45 -5.77
C VAL A 27 1.57 23.41 -6.30
N ALA A 28 2.01 23.25 -7.53
CA ALA A 28 2.93 24.16 -8.19
C ALA A 28 2.35 24.66 -9.52
N ALA A 29 2.57 25.95 -9.84
CA ALA A 29 2.01 26.67 -10.98
C ALA A 29 2.75 26.44 -12.31
N ALA A 30 2.04 26.59 -13.45
CA ALA A 30 2.39 26.16 -14.80
C ALA A 30 2.98 27.24 -15.74
N PRO A 31 3.54 26.86 -16.87
CA PRO A 31 3.61 27.67 -18.10
C PRO A 31 2.97 27.04 -19.35
N ALA A 32 2.81 27.82 -20.42
CA ALA A 32 1.85 27.77 -21.52
C ALA A 32 2.15 26.87 -22.76
N ALA A 33 1.24 26.66 -23.57
CA ALA A 33 0.38 25.79 -24.37
C ALA A 33 0.85 25.46 -25.83
N ALA A 34 0.32 24.32 -26.38
CA ALA A 34 0.28 23.97 -27.82
C ALA A 34 -1.03 23.24 -28.19
N ALA A 35 -1.53 23.45 -29.42
CA ALA A 35 -2.92 23.26 -29.84
C ALA A 35 -3.38 21.85 -30.26
N ALA A 36 -4.69 21.53 -30.08
CA ALA A 36 -5.35 20.23 -30.24
C ALA A 36 -6.15 20.01 -31.56
N ARG A 37 -6.41 18.72 -31.91
CA ARG A 37 -7.31 18.27 -32.99
C ARG A 37 -8.50 17.50 -32.41
N ALA A 38 -9.72 17.81 -32.81
CA ALA A 38 -10.95 17.20 -32.32
C ALA A 38 -11.32 15.90 -33.06
N VAL A 39 -11.73 14.85 -32.31
CA VAL A 39 -12.24 13.55 -32.80
C VAL A 39 -13.70 13.35 -32.32
N GLY A 40 -14.56 12.77 -33.12
CA GLY A 40 -15.99 12.60 -32.80
C GLY A 40 -16.26 11.53 -31.73
N PRO A 41 -17.23 11.73 -30.81
CA PRO A 41 -17.35 10.98 -29.53
C PRO A 41 -17.56 9.46 -29.65
N THR A 42 -18.20 8.95 -30.72
CA THR A 42 -18.43 7.50 -30.89
C THR A 42 -17.22 6.72 -31.37
N ARG A 43 -16.33 7.35 -32.11
CA ARG A 43 -15.11 6.73 -32.62
C ARG A 43 -14.04 6.65 -31.52
N ALA A 44 -13.90 7.69 -30.74
CA ALA A 44 -12.95 7.76 -29.63
C ALA A 44 -13.22 6.69 -28.56
N ASN A 45 -14.49 6.43 -28.21
CA ASN A 45 -14.84 5.33 -27.30
C ASN A 45 -14.45 3.94 -27.85
N ALA A 46 -14.61 3.68 -29.14
CA ALA A 46 -14.22 2.41 -29.74
C ALA A 46 -12.69 2.22 -29.73
N GLU A 47 -11.94 3.28 -29.95
CA GLU A 47 -10.47 3.25 -29.91
C GLU A 47 -9.95 3.04 -28.48
N ALA A 48 -10.53 3.72 -27.49
CA ALA A 48 -10.20 3.51 -26.06
C ALA A 48 -10.51 2.08 -25.61
N VAL A 49 -11.65 1.50 -26.01
CA VAL A 49 -12.01 0.11 -25.74
C VAL A 49 -11.03 -0.85 -26.42
N ALA A 50 -10.67 -0.61 -27.68
CA ALA A 50 -9.72 -1.44 -28.40
C ALA A 50 -8.32 -1.40 -27.74
N LEU A 51 -7.89 -0.23 -27.30
CA LEU A 51 -6.62 -0.05 -26.55
C LEU A 51 -6.64 -0.81 -25.22
N ALA A 52 -7.69 -0.64 -24.41
CA ALA A 52 -7.83 -1.37 -23.15
C ALA A 52 -7.83 -2.89 -23.37
N CYS A 53 -8.57 -3.37 -24.38
CA CYS A 53 -8.62 -4.79 -24.73
C CYS A 53 -7.33 -5.34 -25.37
N SER A 54 -6.38 -4.50 -25.74
CA SER A 54 -5.05 -4.94 -26.19
C SER A 54 -4.08 -5.27 -25.05
N LEU A 55 -4.42 -4.86 -23.82
CA LEU A 55 -3.61 -5.17 -22.62
C LEU A 55 -3.66 -6.66 -22.29
N PRO A 56 -2.61 -7.20 -21.63
CA PRO A 56 -2.69 -8.52 -21.03
C PRO A 56 -3.93 -8.66 -20.14
N HIS A 57 -4.68 -9.76 -20.29
CA HIS A 57 -5.94 -9.99 -19.58
C HIS A 57 -5.83 -9.75 -18.06
N GLU A 58 -4.79 -10.29 -17.45
CA GLU A 58 -4.53 -10.11 -16.00
C GLU A 58 -4.32 -8.64 -15.60
N TRP A 59 -3.67 -7.83 -16.44
CA TRP A 59 -3.48 -6.41 -16.13
C TRP A 59 -4.79 -5.65 -16.18
N LEU A 60 -5.60 -5.94 -17.20
CA LEU A 60 -6.90 -5.33 -17.37
C LEU A 60 -7.86 -5.74 -16.26
N LEU A 61 -7.89 -7.03 -15.89
CA LEU A 61 -8.70 -7.56 -14.79
C LEU A 61 -8.34 -6.91 -13.45
N ARG A 62 -7.04 -6.77 -13.15
CA ARG A 62 -6.55 -6.10 -11.94
C ARG A 62 -6.96 -4.63 -11.91
N THR A 63 -6.84 -3.93 -13.04
CA THR A 63 -7.24 -2.52 -13.17
C THR A 63 -8.75 -2.37 -13.00
N TRP A 64 -9.54 -3.28 -13.57
CA TRP A 64 -11.00 -3.30 -13.41
C TRP A 64 -11.42 -3.49 -11.94
N ARG A 65 -10.85 -4.47 -11.23
CA ARG A 65 -11.09 -4.71 -9.80
C ARG A 65 -10.72 -3.53 -8.92
N GLY A 66 -9.77 -2.72 -9.35
CA GLY A 66 -9.35 -1.49 -8.66
C GLY A 66 -10.19 -0.27 -8.97
N ASN A 67 -11.17 -0.38 -9.90
CA ASN A 67 -11.93 0.76 -10.39
C ASN A 67 -13.37 0.75 -9.87
N ARG A 68 -13.80 1.89 -9.34
CA ARG A 68 -15.17 2.16 -8.96
C ARG A 68 -15.56 3.55 -9.48
N GLN A 69 -16.60 3.63 -10.29
CA GLN A 69 -16.94 4.82 -11.08
C GLN A 69 -17.20 6.09 -10.27
N ASP A 70 -17.77 5.95 -9.06
CA ASP A 70 -18.09 7.07 -8.19
C ASP A 70 -16.93 7.51 -7.27
N ARG A 71 -15.72 6.88 -7.41
CA ARG A 71 -14.58 7.12 -6.51
C ARG A 71 -13.22 7.14 -7.17
N SER A 72 -13.06 6.42 -8.28
CA SER A 72 -11.79 6.35 -9.00
C SER A 72 -11.55 7.60 -9.84
N ALA A 73 -10.29 7.81 -10.21
CA ALA A 73 -9.91 8.84 -11.15
C ALA A 73 -10.56 8.63 -12.51
N GLU A 74 -10.75 9.70 -13.25
CA GLU A 74 -11.44 9.73 -14.55
C GLU A 74 -10.67 9.05 -15.66
N ILE A 75 -9.34 9.01 -15.58
CA ILE A 75 -8.47 8.37 -16.58
C ILE A 75 -7.53 7.37 -15.89
N GLN A 76 -7.48 6.16 -16.46
CA GLN A 76 -6.46 5.16 -16.14
C GLN A 76 -5.27 5.34 -17.06
N ILE A 77 -4.06 5.31 -16.50
CA ILE A 77 -2.80 5.37 -17.23
C ILE A 77 -1.92 4.18 -16.86
N LEU A 78 -1.34 3.53 -17.85
CA LEU A 78 -0.39 2.44 -17.64
C LEU A 78 0.93 2.80 -18.34
N PRO A 79 1.98 3.14 -17.60
CA PRO A 79 3.32 3.30 -18.17
C PRO A 79 3.80 2.02 -18.85
N ILE A 80 4.68 2.15 -19.84
CA ILE A 80 5.40 0.99 -20.39
C ILE A 80 6.33 0.45 -19.32
N GLU A 81 6.14 -0.82 -18.90
CA GLU A 81 7.00 -1.47 -17.90
C GLU A 81 8.47 -1.44 -18.37
N PRO A 82 9.45 -1.06 -17.53
CA PRO A 82 9.36 -0.75 -16.10
C PRO A 82 9.27 0.74 -15.75
N ASN A 83 8.87 1.62 -16.67
CA ASN A 83 8.71 3.06 -16.41
C ASN A 83 7.67 3.32 -15.32
N TYR A 84 7.77 4.47 -14.67
CA TYR A 84 6.85 4.86 -13.60
C TYR A 84 6.57 6.37 -13.61
N VAL A 85 5.39 6.75 -13.15
CA VAL A 85 4.96 8.15 -13.04
C VAL A 85 5.15 8.65 -11.61
N GLY A 86 5.75 9.82 -11.46
CA GLY A 86 5.93 10.48 -10.18
C GLY A 86 7.29 10.22 -9.53
N SER A 87 7.42 10.64 -8.27
CA SER A 87 8.64 10.51 -7.45
C SER A 87 8.52 9.39 -6.41
N GLY A 88 9.60 9.15 -5.66
CA GLY A 88 9.59 8.23 -4.53
C GLY A 88 9.46 6.75 -4.91
N LEU A 89 9.86 6.35 -6.13
CA LEU A 89 9.85 4.95 -6.58
C LEU A 89 8.48 4.26 -6.34
N PRO A 90 7.39 4.74 -6.92
CA PRO A 90 6.05 4.22 -6.66
C PRO A 90 5.90 2.77 -7.16
N HIS A 91 5.41 1.90 -6.29
CA HIS A 91 5.21 0.47 -6.53
C HIS A 91 3.80 0.15 -7.03
N VAL A 92 3.13 1.09 -7.71
CA VAL A 92 1.71 1.02 -8.06
C VAL A 92 1.52 0.53 -9.49
N GLY A 93 0.80 -0.59 -9.66
CA GLY A 93 0.44 -1.07 -10.99
C GLY A 93 0.11 -2.56 -11.09
N PRO A 94 -0.31 -3.01 -12.28
CA PRO A 94 -0.72 -4.39 -12.49
C PRO A 94 0.45 -5.37 -12.72
N TRP A 95 1.68 -4.90 -12.70
CA TRP A 95 2.89 -5.67 -13.06
C TRP A 95 3.30 -6.68 -11.99
N PRO A 96 3.94 -7.81 -12.35
CA PRO A 96 4.31 -8.86 -11.40
C PRO A 96 5.12 -8.38 -10.20
N TYR A 97 6.03 -7.41 -10.37
CA TYR A 97 6.85 -6.90 -9.27
C TYR A 97 6.04 -6.18 -8.19
N ALA A 98 4.90 -5.60 -8.54
CA ALA A 98 3.99 -4.97 -7.59
C ALA A 98 2.92 -5.94 -7.06
N GLN A 99 2.63 -7.00 -7.81
CA GLN A 99 1.55 -7.95 -7.57
C GLN A 99 1.95 -9.20 -6.79
N ASP A 100 3.16 -9.74 -7.05
CA ASP A 100 3.59 -11.01 -6.44
C ASP A 100 3.96 -10.80 -4.97
N ILE A 101 3.21 -11.42 -4.06
CA ILE A 101 3.37 -11.27 -2.61
C ILE A 101 3.63 -12.63 -1.93
N PRO A 102 4.27 -12.65 -0.74
CA PRO A 102 4.21 -13.81 0.13
C PRO A 102 2.79 -14.00 0.65
N MET A 103 2.40 -15.25 0.82
CA MET A 103 1.16 -15.63 1.52
C MET A 103 1.46 -16.88 2.31
N PHE A 104 1.66 -16.73 3.61
CA PHE A 104 2.10 -17.80 4.49
C PHE A 104 1.19 -17.91 5.71
N TRP A 105 0.64 -19.09 5.92
CA TRP A 105 -0.16 -19.43 7.09
C TRP A 105 0.65 -20.31 8.02
N TYR A 106 0.65 -19.98 9.31
CA TYR A 106 1.34 -20.74 10.35
C TYR A 106 0.55 -20.73 11.66
N GLY A 107 0.55 -21.85 12.38
CA GLY A 107 -0.14 -21.98 13.67
C GLY A 107 -0.29 -23.45 14.05
N PRO A 108 0.58 -23.96 14.95
CA PRO A 108 0.57 -25.37 15.32
C PRO A 108 -0.81 -25.83 15.81
N GLY A 109 -1.39 -26.84 15.16
CA GLY A 109 -2.71 -27.38 15.50
C GLY A 109 -3.89 -26.74 14.75
N HIS A 110 -3.78 -25.53 14.25
CA HIS A 110 -4.84 -24.85 13.48
C HIS A 110 -4.52 -24.77 12.00
N ILE A 111 -3.24 -24.62 11.66
CA ILE A 111 -2.76 -24.55 10.28
C ILE A 111 -2.16 -25.89 9.88
N ALA A 112 -2.51 -26.35 8.70
CA ALA A 112 -1.99 -27.60 8.13
C ALA A 112 -0.50 -27.45 7.75
N SER A 113 0.29 -28.48 7.98
CA SER A 113 1.66 -28.58 7.48
C SER A 113 1.64 -28.93 5.98
N ALA A 114 1.09 -28.03 5.16
CA ALA A 114 0.91 -28.23 3.73
C ALA A 114 2.19 -27.93 2.91
N GLY A 115 3.19 -27.27 3.54
CA GLY A 115 4.40 -26.84 2.85
C GLY A 115 4.08 -25.84 1.74
N VAL A 116 4.59 -26.07 0.52
CA VAL A 116 4.36 -25.19 -0.63
C VAL A 116 3.07 -25.59 -1.36
N VAL A 117 2.10 -24.71 -1.42
CA VAL A 117 0.82 -24.86 -2.11
C VAL A 117 0.86 -24.14 -3.45
N GLN A 118 0.47 -24.83 -4.52
CA GLN A 118 0.55 -24.29 -5.89
C GLN A 118 -0.70 -23.55 -6.35
N ARG A 119 -1.81 -23.62 -5.60
CA ARG A 119 -3.05 -22.93 -5.97
C ARG A 119 -2.87 -21.42 -5.95
N PRO A 120 -3.23 -20.70 -7.04
CA PRO A 120 -3.25 -19.24 -7.03
C PRO A 120 -4.25 -18.68 -6.02
N VAL A 121 -3.84 -17.62 -5.33
CA VAL A 121 -4.68 -16.91 -4.34
C VAL A 121 -4.44 -15.42 -4.43
N THR A 122 -5.36 -14.63 -3.83
CA THR A 122 -5.22 -13.19 -3.70
C THR A 122 -5.39 -12.75 -2.25
N LEU A 123 -5.11 -11.47 -1.97
CA LEU A 123 -5.34 -10.88 -0.64
C LEU A 123 -6.79 -11.05 -0.16
N ALA A 124 -7.76 -10.98 -1.06
CA ALA A 124 -9.17 -11.15 -0.73
C ALA A 124 -9.50 -12.51 -0.07
N GLY A 125 -8.64 -13.52 -0.24
CA GLY A 125 -8.79 -14.83 0.40
C GLY A 125 -8.48 -14.86 1.90
N ILE A 126 -7.89 -13.82 2.48
CA ILE A 126 -7.46 -13.80 3.90
C ILE A 126 -8.68 -13.82 4.84
N ALA A 127 -9.58 -12.84 4.72
CA ALA A 127 -10.77 -12.76 5.58
C ALA A 127 -11.62 -14.04 5.57
N PRO A 128 -12.00 -14.63 4.41
CA PRO A 128 -12.77 -15.87 4.41
C PRO A 128 -11.99 -17.08 4.95
N THR A 129 -10.65 -17.09 4.89
CA THR A 129 -9.84 -18.14 5.52
C THR A 129 -9.85 -18.03 7.04
N GLN A 130 -9.68 -16.80 7.57
CA GLN A 130 -9.80 -16.53 9.01
C GLN A 130 -11.20 -16.89 9.52
N ALA A 131 -12.24 -16.53 8.78
CA ALA A 131 -13.61 -16.89 9.13
C ALA A 131 -13.82 -18.40 9.25
N GLN A 132 -13.20 -19.22 8.39
CA GLN A 132 -13.25 -20.66 8.51
C GLN A 132 -12.48 -21.17 9.74
N LEU A 133 -11.35 -20.56 10.10
CA LEU A 133 -10.63 -20.88 11.33
C LEU A 133 -11.43 -20.52 12.59
N LEU A 134 -12.27 -19.50 12.52
CA LEU A 134 -13.22 -19.09 13.57
C LEU A 134 -14.52 -19.90 13.58
N HIS A 135 -14.74 -20.79 12.61
CA HIS A 135 -16.03 -21.43 12.35
C HIS A 135 -17.18 -20.42 12.22
N PHE A 136 -16.88 -19.23 11.70
CA PHE A 136 -17.81 -18.13 11.56
C PHE A 136 -18.36 -18.05 10.13
N PRO A 137 -19.68 -17.90 9.93
CA PRO A 137 -20.27 -17.76 8.60
C PRO A 137 -19.99 -16.37 8.05
N PHE A 138 -18.97 -16.27 7.21
CA PHE A 138 -18.59 -15.07 6.50
C PHE A 138 -18.63 -15.31 5.00
N LYS A 139 -19.33 -14.44 4.27
CA LYS A 139 -19.40 -14.48 2.81
C LYS A 139 -18.64 -13.29 2.26
N ALA A 140 -17.38 -13.50 1.89
CA ALA A 140 -16.62 -12.52 1.14
C ALA A 140 -17.25 -12.28 -0.25
N VAL A 141 -17.12 -11.06 -0.76
CA VAL A 141 -17.63 -10.71 -2.10
C VAL A 141 -16.79 -11.41 -3.17
N ASP A 142 -15.46 -11.31 -3.07
CA ASP A 142 -14.52 -11.80 -4.09
C ASP A 142 -13.62 -12.93 -3.60
N GLY A 143 -13.31 -12.92 -2.31
CA GLY A 143 -12.36 -13.85 -1.71
C GLY A 143 -12.89 -15.27 -1.55
N SER A 144 -12.03 -16.25 -1.79
CA SER A 144 -12.29 -17.66 -1.48
C SER A 144 -11.30 -18.17 -0.44
N PRO A 145 -11.73 -19.00 0.52
CA PRO A 145 -10.86 -19.46 1.59
C PRO A 145 -9.72 -20.34 1.06
N MET A 146 -8.58 -20.24 1.71
CA MET A 146 -7.36 -21.00 1.46
C MET A 146 -7.41 -22.32 2.23
N VAL A 147 -8.28 -23.23 1.80
CA VAL A 147 -8.64 -24.45 2.53
C VAL A 147 -7.45 -25.38 2.77
N GLU A 148 -6.42 -25.34 1.94
CA GLU A 148 -5.20 -26.14 2.13
C GLU A 148 -4.40 -25.70 3.36
N ALA A 149 -4.58 -24.45 3.82
CA ALA A 149 -3.96 -23.97 5.04
C ALA A 149 -4.66 -24.45 6.32
N ILE A 150 -5.91 -24.92 6.24
CA ILE A 150 -6.73 -25.21 7.42
C ILE A 150 -6.51 -26.63 7.87
N ALA A 151 -6.06 -26.82 9.11
CA ALA A 151 -5.98 -28.13 9.71
C ALA A 151 -7.39 -28.68 10.02
N GLY A 152 -7.58 -29.99 9.89
CA GLY A 152 -8.86 -30.64 10.20
C GLY A 152 -9.24 -30.65 11.69
N ASN A 153 -8.65 -29.77 12.47
CA ASN A 153 -8.90 -29.59 13.89
C ASN A 153 -10.20 -28.80 14.12
N ARG A 154 -10.95 -29.17 15.19
CA ARG A 154 -12.18 -28.45 15.56
C ARG A 154 -12.01 -27.44 16.68
N THR A 155 -10.82 -27.35 17.27
CA THR A 155 -10.55 -26.33 18.30
C THR A 155 -10.31 -24.99 17.65
N LEU A 156 -10.87 -23.94 18.23
CA LEU A 156 -10.64 -22.57 17.80
C LEU A 156 -9.28 -22.08 18.30
N PRO A 157 -8.55 -21.29 17.52
CA PRO A 157 -7.42 -20.53 18.06
C PRO A 157 -7.97 -19.46 19.01
N LYS A 158 -7.22 -19.13 20.06
CA LYS A 158 -7.55 -18.01 20.95
C LYS A 158 -7.20 -16.67 20.33
N LEU A 159 -6.24 -16.66 19.42
CA LEU A 159 -5.78 -15.46 18.73
C LEU A 159 -5.49 -15.75 17.25
N LEU A 160 -6.06 -14.95 16.37
CA LEU A 160 -5.68 -14.86 14.96
C LEU A 160 -4.90 -13.58 14.72
N VAL A 161 -3.71 -13.70 14.11
CA VAL A 161 -2.86 -12.57 13.75
C VAL A 161 -2.79 -12.45 12.23
N THR A 162 -3.06 -11.26 11.71
CA THR A 162 -2.71 -10.87 10.35
C THR A 162 -1.48 -9.98 10.40
N MET A 163 -0.38 -10.43 9.81
CA MET A 163 0.88 -9.67 9.76
C MET A 163 1.18 -9.28 8.32
N VAL A 164 1.31 -7.99 8.08
CA VAL A 164 1.67 -7.42 6.77
C VAL A 164 3.10 -6.87 6.85
N TRP A 165 3.97 -7.36 5.99
CA TRP A 165 5.26 -6.73 5.69
C TRP A 165 5.07 -5.81 4.49
N ASP A 166 4.74 -4.55 4.75
CA ASP A 166 4.39 -3.56 3.75
C ASP A 166 5.48 -3.42 2.68
N ALA A 167 5.10 -3.51 1.39
CA ALA A 167 5.98 -3.64 0.24
C ALA A 167 6.95 -4.84 0.27
N GLY A 168 6.79 -5.77 1.20
CA GLY A 168 7.60 -6.98 1.36
C GLY A 168 7.30 -8.06 0.31
N GLY A 169 7.05 -7.66 -0.93
CA GLY A 169 6.71 -8.55 -2.03
C GLY A 169 7.76 -9.61 -2.33
N ARG A 170 7.39 -10.56 -3.19
CA ARG A 170 8.29 -11.70 -3.53
C ARG A 170 9.57 -11.26 -4.24
N ASN A 171 9.56 -10.13 -4.93
CA ASN A 171 10.77 -9.58 -5.54
C ASN A 171 11.80 -9.16 -4.48
N VAL A 172 11.38 -8.56 -3.35
CA VAL A 172 12.25 -8.26 -2.20
C VAL A 172 12.80 -9.55 -1.59
N LEU A 173 11.92 -10.51 -1.26
CA LEU A 173 12.32 -11.77 -0.64
C LEU A 173 13.22 -12.62 -1.55
N ARG A 174 12.99 -12.63 -2.86
CA ARG A 174 13.86 -13.32 -3.84
C ARG A 174 15.23 -12.66 -3.95
N ARG A 175 15.26 -11.32 -3.94
CA ARG A 175 16.51 -10.56 -3.99
C ARG A 175 17.40 -10.86 -2.78
N TRP A 176 16.80 -10.93 -1.61
CA TRP A 176 17.47 -11.15 -0.32
C TRP A 176 17.20 -12.55 0.24
N ASN A 177 17.25 -13.54 -0.63
CA ASN A 177 16.87 -14.92 -0.30
C ASN A 177 17.70 -15.56 0.83
N GLY A 178 18.89 -15.05 1.16
CA GLY A 178 19.70 -15.48 2.31
C GLY A 178 19.26 -14.93 3.66
N ASP A 179 18.48 -13.86 3.67
CA ASP A 179 18.35 -12.95 4.79
C ASP A 179 17.03 -13.08 5.57
N TRP A 180 16.23 -14.11 5.27
CA TRP A 180 15.00 -14.46 6.00
C TRP A 180 14.93 -15.96 6.34
N PRO A 181 15.96 -16.50 7.06
CA PRO A 181 16.07 -17.93 7.35
C PRO A 181 14.99 -18.44 8.30
N TYR A 182 14.50 -17.61 9.23
CA TYR A 182 13.48 -18.03 10.18
C TYR A 182 12.14 -18.29 9.48
N LEU A 183 11.63 -17.36 8.70
CA LEU A 183 10.40 -17.56 7.92
C LEU A 183 10.51 -18.81 7.04
N LYS A 184 11.65 -19.03 6.38
CA LYS A 184 11.89 -20.25 5.59
C LYS A 184 11.79 -21.53 6.41
N SER A 185 12.29 -21.50 7.65
CA SER A 185 12.27 -22.66 8.54
C SER A 185 10.85 -23.08 8.92
N LEU A 186 9.90 -22.14 8.88
CA LEU A 186 8.49 -22.39 9.23
C LEU A 186 7.70 -22.99 8.06
N ILE A 187 8.11 -22.74 6.80
CA ILE A 187 7.36 -23.17 5.60
C ILE A 187 6.97 -24.67 5.63
N PRO A 188 7.86 -25.62 5.98
CA PRO A 188 7.50 -27.05 5.99
C PRO A 188 6.38 -27.41 6.96
N THR A 189 6.15 -26.59 7.98
CA THR A 189 5.16 -26.82 9.05
C THR A 189 3.97 -25.88 8.98
N GLY A 190 3.90 -25.03 7.94
CA GLY A 190 2.79 -24.14 7.62
C GLY A 190 2.26 -24.38 6.20
N ALA A 191 1.64 -23.37 5.62
CA ALA A 191 1.16 -23.36 4.23
C ALA A 191 1.63 -22.11 3.50
N TRP A 192 2.56 -22.26 2.55
CA TRP A 192 3.11 -21.21 1.70
C TRP A 192 2.49 -21.28 0.33
N TYR A 193 1.73 -20.25 -0.08
CA TYR A 193 1.13 -20.18 -1.40
C TYR A 193 2.10 -19.58 -2.41
N GLU A 194 2.55 -20.40 -3.36
CA GLU A 194 3.58 -20.02 -4.34
C GLU A 194 3.09 -18.96 -5.35
N HIS A 195 1.80 -18.94 -5.64
CA HIS A 195 1.19 -18.04 -6.62
C HIS A 195 0.19 -17.08 -5.95
N ALA A 196 0.67 -16.38 -4.92
CA ALA A 196 -0.13 -15.35 -4.27
C ALA A 196 0.10 -13.99 -4.92
N THR A 197 -0.99 -13.27 -5.18
CA THR A 197 -0.96 -11.93 -5.76
C THR A 197 -1.86 -10.96 -5.00
N VAL A 198 -1.64 -9.67 -5.17
CA VAL A 198 -2.55 -8.63 -4.69
C VAL A 198 -3.94 -8.80 -5.29
N GLY A 199 -4.02 -8.95 -6.61
CA GLY A 199 -5.25 -9.21 -7.36
C GLY A 199 -5.97 -7.98 -7.89
N THR A 200 -5.49 -6.77 -7.57
CA THR A 200 -6.08 -5.47 -7.98
C THR A 200 -4.99 -4.48 -8.37
N SER A 201 -5.33 -3.42 -9.11
CA SER A 201 -4.49 -2.28 -9.45
C SER A 201 -5.33 -0.99 -9.40
N PRO A 202 -4.80 0.10 -8.82
CA PRO A 202 -3.46 0.30 -8.27
C PRO A 202 -3.13 -0.66 -7.11
N THR A 203 -1.84 -0.84 -6.78
CA THR A 203 -1.37 -1.61 -5.62
C THR A 203 -0.93 -0.65 -4.52
N SER A 204 -1.86 0.15 -4.00
CA SER A 204 -1.57 1.09 -2.94
C SER A 204 -2.05 0.60 -1.58
N THR A 205 -1.35 0.98 -0.52
CA THR A 205 -1.55 0.48 0.85
C THR A 205 -3.00 0.55 1.32
N ALA A 206 -3.71 1.66 1.10
CA ALA A 206 -5.08 1.85 1.61
C ALA A 206 -6.05 0.77 1.13
N GLN A 207 -6.06 0.51 -0.18
CA GLN A 207 -7.02 -0.43 -0.78
C GLN A 207 -6.65 -1.89 -0.53
N THR A 208 -5.36 -2.20 -0.47
CA THR A 208 -4.91 -3.57 -0.22
C THR A 208 -5.22 -4.01 1.20
N HIS A 209 -5.08 -3.10 2.19
CA HIS A 209 -5.48 -3.38 3.57
C HIS A 209 -7.00 -3.53 3.70
N ALA A 210 -7.80 -2.71 3.01
CA ALA A 210 -9.25 -2.90 2.95
C ALA A 210 -9.63 -4.25 2.30
N THR A 211 -8.91 -4.68 1.25
CA THR A 211 -9.09 -6.00 0.65
C THR A 211 -8.80 -7.14 1.63
N ILE A 212 -7.74 -7.01 2.45
CA ILE A 212 -7.41 -8.00 3.48
C ILE A 212 -8.54 -8.14 4.50
N GLY A 213 -9.09 -7.02 5.00
CA GLY A 213 -10.13 -7.02 6.03
C GLY A 213 -11.50 -7.45 5.53
N THR A 214 -11.89 -7.02 4.33
CA THR A 214 -13.23 -7.25 3.78
C THR A 214 -13.36 -8.54 2.97
N GLY A 215 -12.27 -9.06 2.41
CA GLY A 215 -12.34 -10.13 1.42
C GLY A 215 -13.00 -9.71 0.10
N ALA A 216 -13.06 -8.41 -0.18
CA ALA A 216 -13.58 -7.81 -1.39
C ALA A 216 -12.48 -7.02 -2.11
N PHE A 217 -12.64 -6.72 -3.41
CA PHE A 217 -11.78 -5.80 -4.15
C PHE A 217 -12.31 -4.36 -4.09
N PRO A 218 -11.51 -3.37 -4.50
CA PRO A 218 -11.85 -1.94 -4.42
C PRO A 218 -13.16 -1.54 -5.09
N ASP A 219 -13.54 -2.18 -6.19
CA ASP A 219 -14.82 -1.97 -6.86
C ASP A 219 -16.02 -2.25 -5.94
N ALA A 220 -15.89 -3.19 -5.00
CA ALA A 220 -16.90 -3.49 -4.01
C ALA A 220 -16.69 -2.70 -2.70
N HIS A 221 -15.50 -2.79 -2.08
CA HIS A 221 -15.28 -2.17 -0.75
C HIS A 221 -15.09 -0.65 -0.77
N GLY A 222 -14.92 -0.03 -1.94
CA GLY A 222 -14.95 1.41 -2.13
C GLY A 222 -13.67 2.20 -1.81
N ILE A 223 -12.64 1.59 -1.25
CA ILE A 223 -11.33 2.23 -1.07
C ILE A 223 -10.49 1.92 -2.30
N VAL A 224 -10.45 2.84 -3.26
CA VAL A 224 -9.86 2.59 -4.60
C VAL A 224 -8.38 2.97 -4.71
N ALA A 225 -7.90 3.87 -3.86
CA ALA A 225 -6.51 4.35 -3.83
C ALA A 225 -6.25 5.18 -2.56
N HIS A 226 -5.10 5.88 -2.47
CA HIS A 226 -4.81 6.88 -1.44
C HIS A 226 -5.63 8.16 -1.59
N ARG A 227 -6.27 8.37 -2.72
CA ARG A 227 -7.22 9.46 -2.97
C ARG A 227 -8.49 8.88 -3.55
N LEU A 228 -9.61 9.44 -3.15
CA LEU A 228 -10.95 9.10 -3.59
C LEU A 228 -11.61 10.37 -4.10
N ARG A 229 -12.40 10.25 -5.17
CA ARG A 229 -13.34 11.30 -5.54
C ARG A 229 -14.67 11.04 -4.81
N ILE A 230 -15.13 12.01 -4.03
CA ILE A 230 -16.43 11.97 -3.37
C ILE A 230 -17.23 13.19 -3.85
N GLY A 231 -18.17 12.96 -4.74
CA GLY A 231 -18.82 14.06 -5.47
C GLY A 231 -17.79 14.80 -6.34
N THR A 232 -17.58 16.08 -6.07
CA THR A 232 -16.56 16.90 -6.76
C THR A 232 -15.22 16.93 -6.05
N ASP A 233 -15.16 16.49 -4.79
CA ASP A 233 -13.99 16.68 -3.94
C ASP A 233 -13.03 15.50 -3.99
N LEU A 234 -11.74 15.79 -3.83
CA LEU A 234 -10.72 14.79 -3.58
C LEU A 234 -10.44 14.67 -2.09
N THR A 235 -10.51 13.47 -1.57
CA THR A 235 -10.30 13.18 -0.15
C THR A 235 -9.39 11.96 0.07
N THR A 236 -8.97 11.74 1.31
CA THR A 236 -8.26 10.52 1.72
C THR A 236 -9.23 9.49 2.28
N PRO A 237 -8.92 8.19 2.23
CA PRO A 237 -9.82 7.12 2.68
C PRO A 237 -10.37 7.27 4.11
N TRP A 238 -9.59 7.90 5.01
CA TRP A 238 -9.90 7.98 6.44
C TRP A 238 -10.14 9.41 6.94
N ALA A 239 -10.35 10.37 6.02
CA ALA A 239 -10.57 11.78 6.38
C ALA A 239 -11.84 12.01 7.22
N GLU A 240 -12.82 11.13 7.09
CA GLU A 240 -14.07 11.15 7.88
C GLU A 240 -14.24 9.84 8.67
N GLY A 241 -13.15 9.37 9.29
CA GLY A 241 -13.13 8.06 9.90
C GLY A 241 -13.35 6.95 8.86
N PRO A 242 -13.97 5.82 9.22
CA PRO A 242 -14.17 4.69 8.30
C PRO A 242 -15.36 4.86 7.32
N ALA A 243 -15.93 6.05 7.18
CA ALA A 243 -17.18 6.29 6.41
C ALA A 243 -17.09 5.90 4.92
N TYR A 244 -15.89 5.87 4.36
CA TYR A 244 -15.70 5.54 2.94
C TYR A 244 -15.48 4.05 2.67
N LEU A 245 -15.25 3.24 3.70
CA LEU A 245 -15.28 1.78 3.57
C LEU A 245 -16.75 1.33 3.46
N ILE A 246 -17.12 0.66 2.37
CA ILE A 246 -18.52 0.30 2.09
C ILE A 246 -18.83 -1.10 2.62
N GLU A 247 -17.93 -2.06 2.34
CA GLU A 247 -18.12 -3.43 2.77
C GLU A 247 -17.62 -3.62 4.21
N PRO A 248 -18.37 -4.34 5.06
CA PRO A 248 -17.89 -4.68 6.39
C PRO A 248 -16.68 -5.61 6.32
N THR A 249 -15.77 -5.46 7.26
CA THR A 249 -14.66 -6.40 7.44
C THR A 249 -15.12 -7.66 8.17
N LEU A 250 -14.25 -8.67 8.18
CA LEU A 250 -14.48 -9.85 9.02
C LEU A 250 -14.60 -9.45 10.51
N SER A 251 -13.76 -8.52 10.98
CA SER A 251 -13.79 -8.03 12.36
C SER A 251 -15.12 -7.36 12.71
N ASP A 252 -15.62 -6.44 11.89
CA ASP A 252 -16.92 -5.80 12.09
C ASP A 252 -18.05 -6.83 12.32
N LEU A 253 -18.09 -7.86 11.47
CA LEU A 253 -19.16 -8.85 11.50
C LEU A 253 -18.98 -9.86 12.63
N TYR A 254 -17.75 -10.32 12.88
CA TYR A 254 -17.43 -11.31 13.88
C TYR A 254 -17.60 -10.74 15.29
N ASP A 255 -16.99 -9.58 15.56
CA ASP A 255 -17.05 -8.96 16.86
C ASP A 255 -18.49 -8.65 17.28
N ARG A 256 -19.25 -7.99 16.41
CA ARG A 256 -20.66 -7.75 16.63
C ARG A 256 -21.46 -9.05 16.87
N ALA A 257 -21.22 -10.09 16.10
CA ALA A 257 -21.95 -11.36 16.24
C ALA A 257 -21.63 -12.05 17.57
N MET A 258 -20.41 -11.86 18.08
CA MET A 258 -19.97 -12.36 19.37
C MET A 258 -20.36 -11.45 20.55
N GLY A 259 -21.06 -10.33 20.30
CA GLY A 259 -21.52 -9.37 21.29
C GLY A 259 -20.40 -8.53 21.88
N ASN A 260 -19.47 -8.11 21.06
CA ASN A 260 -18.29 -7.30 21.38
C ASN A 260 -17.44 -7.91 22.50
N ARG A 261 -17.29 -9.23 22.47
CA ARG A 261 -16.45 -9.96 23.43
C ARG A 261 -15.03 -10.25 22.94
N PRO A 262 -14.82 -10.50 21.63
CA PRO A 262 -13.46 -10.58 21.11
C PRO A 262 -12.69 -9.29 21.37
N VAL A 263 -11.42 -9.41 21.68
CA VAL A 263 -10.51 -8.26 21.62
C VAL A 263 -10.07 -8.11 20.17
N VAL A 264 -10.41 -6.98 19.57
CA VAL A 264 -10.05 -6.67 18.17
C VAL A 264 -9.15 -5.45 18.15
N GLY A 265 -8.07 -5.52 17.36
CA GLY A 265 -7.18 -4.36 17.29
C GLY A 265 -6.16 -4.43 16.17
N GLU A 266 -5.58 -3.26 15.91
CA GLU A 266 -4.53 -3.07 14.91
C GLU A 266 -3.36 -2.26 15.47
N VAL A 267 -2.15 -2.71 15.15
CA VAL A 267 -0.91 -1.97 15.34
C VAL A 267 -0.27 -1.72 13.97
N GLY A 268 -0.43 -0.53 13.48
CA GLY A 268 0.10 -0.08 12.18
C GLY A 268 0.90 1.21 12.29
N THR A 269 1.25 1.81 11.18
CA THR A 269 2.04 3.06 11.17
C THR A 269 1.22 4.26 10.75
N VAL A 270 0.25 4.09 9.87
CA VAL A 270 -0.59 5.18 9.32
C VAL A 270 -2.04 4.74 9.24
N SER A 271 -2.98 5.69 9.31
CA SER A 271 -4.42 5.43 9.30
C SER A 271 -4.93 4.60 8.13
N ILE A 272 -4.25 4.66 6.99
CA ILE A 272 -4.63 3.88 5.80
C ILE A 272 -4.49 2.35 5.97
N HIS A 273 -3.87 1.87 7.04
CA HIS A 273 -3.84 0.44 7.40
C HIS A 273 -5.17 -0.02 8.00
N LEU A 274 -5.96 0.87 8.63
CA LEU A 274 -7.22 0.55 9.32
C LEU A 274 -8.29 -0.13 8.45
N GLY A 275 -8.02 -0.28 7.16
CA GLY A 275 -8.84 -1.10 6.27
C GLY A 275 -8.92 -2.58 6.67
N MET A 276 -7.93 -3.08 7.41
CA MET A 276 -7.99 -4.42 7.99
C MET A 276 -8.92 -4.49 9.19
N LEU A 277 -8.89 -3.44 10.03
CA LEU A 277 -9.68 -3.34 11.25
C LEU A 277 -11.17 -3.11 10.95
N GLY A 278 -11.49 -2.19 10.06
CA GLY A 278 -12.87 -1.93 9.64
C GLY A 278 -13.48 -0.66 10.22
N HIS A 279 -14.71 -0.74 10.71
CA HIS A 279 -15.52 0.41 11.08
C HIS A 279 -15.52 0.73 12.57
N GLY A 280 -15.11 -0.20 13.44
CA GLY A 280 -15.20 -0.01 14.89
C GLY A 280 -16.59 0.43 15.33
N ALA A 281 -16.66 1.44 16.19
CA ALA A 281 -17.94 1.96 16.72
C ALA A 281 -18.86 2.64 15.68
N MET A 282 -18.41 2.86 14.43
CA MET A 282 -19.29 3.32 13.35
C MET A 282 -20.22 2.21 12.88
N TRP A 283 -19.82 0.95 12.96
CA TRP A 283 -20.66 -0.16 12.57
C TRP A 283 -21.79 -0.37 13.58
N GLY A 284 -23.02 -0.41 13.09
CA GLY A 284 -24.19 -0.49 13.97
C GLY A 284 -24.16 -1.67 14.93
N GLY A 285 -23.88 -1.40 16.20
CA GLY A 285 -23.72 -2.41 17.26
C GLY A 285 -22.28 -2.87 17.52
N GLY A 286 -21.28 -2.29 16.81
CA GLY A 286 -19.85 -2.43 17.15
C GLY A 286 -19.45 -1.50 18.29
N ASP A 287 -18.27 -1.71 18.85
CA ASP A 287 -17.63 -0.85 19.84
C ASP A 287 -16.31 -0.25 19.30
N GLN A 288 -15.53 0.37 20.16
CA GLN A 288 -14.26 0.97 19.79
C GLN A 288 -13.14 -0.08 19.81
N ASP A 289 -12.82 -0.62 18.65
CA ASP A 289 -11.66 -1.49 18.47
C ASP A 289 -10.36 -0.74 18.74
N ILE A 290 -9.32 -1.49 19.14
CA ILE A 290 -8.01 -0.91 19.48
C ILE A 290 -7.29 -0.51 18.18
N ALA A 291 -6.92 0.76 18.06
CA ALA A 291 -6.08 1.24 16.97
C ALA A 291 -4.84 1.97 17.50
N VAL A 292 -3.67 1.39 17.22
CA VAL A 292 -2.37 1.95 17.56
C VAL A 292 -1.66 2.32 16.27
N ILE A 293 -1.72 3.57 15.90
CA ILE A 293 -1.12 4.11 14.68
C ILE A 293 -0.27 5.34 14.99
N LYS A 294 0.63 5.70 14.08
CA LYS A 294 1.48 6.88 14.20
C LYS A 294 0.96 7.94 13.24
N GLU A 295 0.06 8.78 13.70
CA GLU A 295 -0.37 9.94 12.89
C GLU A 295 0.43 11.19 13.24
N LYS A 296 0.75 11.99 12.23
CA LYS A 296 1.29 13.33 12.45
C LYS A 296 0.18 14.23 12.99
N ILE A 297 0.32 14.69 14.24
CA ILE A 297 -0.46 15.79 14.76
C ILE A 297 0.38 17.07 14.61
N GLY A 298 0.14 17.83 13.54
CA GLY A 298 0.85 19.07 13.25
C GLY A 298 2.27 18.89 12.69
N ALA A 299 2.83 19.94 12.09
CA ALA A 299 4.13 19.92 11.45
C ALA A 299 5.33 19.76 12.41
N ASP A 300 5.12 19.96 13.72
CA ASP A 300 6.19 20.11 14.72
C ASP A 300 6.13 19.12 15.89
N THR A 301 5.24 18.13 15.85
CA THR A 301 5.06 17.20 16.98
C THR A 301 5.72 15.84 16.74
N LEU A 302 6.97 15.86 16.37
CA LEU A 302 7.84 14.72 16.63
C LEU A 302 8.39 14.96 18.04
N GLY A 303 8.00 14.13 19.01
CA GLY A 303 8.61 14.12 20.33
C GLY A 303 10.13 13.99 20.22
N GLU A 304 10.87 14.23 21.29
CA GLU A 304 12.36 14.14 21.31
C GLU A 304 12.88 12.81 20.72
N GLU A 305 12.05 11.76 20.69
CA GLU A 305 12.36 10.43 20.12
C GLU A 305 11.74 10.20 18.71
N GLY A 306 11.07 11.17 18.12
CA GLY A 306 10.56 11.10 16.75
C GLY A 306 9.34 10.19 16.50
N PHE A 307 8.71 9.62 17.56
CA PHE A 307 7.64 8.65 17.42
C PHE A 307 6.52 8.86 18.46
N ASP A 308 5.50 9.61 18.08
CA ASP A 308 4.28 9.65 18.85
C ASP A 308 3.22 8.73 18.23
N TRP A 309 2.78 7.74 18.98
CA TRP A 309 1.61 6.94 18.66
C TRP A 309 0.37 7.70 19.08
N ASN A 310 -0.61 7.81 18.20
CA ASN A 310 -1.86 8.52 18.47
C ASN A 310 -2.96 8.14 17.48
N LEU A 311 -4.16 8.73 17.66
CA LEU A 311 -5.23 8.76 16.68
C LEU A 311 -5.58 10.21 16.35
N THR A 312 -5.91 10.49 15.08
CA THR A 312 -6.46 11.79 14.72
C THR A 312 -7.85 11.98 15.31
N PRO A 313 -8.30 13.24 15.49
CA PRO A 313 -9.63 13.53 16.02
C PRO A 313 -10.78 12.86 15.25
N GLU A 314 -10.62 12.66 13.95
CA GLU A 314 -11.60 12.02 13.06
C GLU A 314 -11.75 10.52 13.34
N LEU A 315 -10.72 9.88 13.89
CA LEU A 315 -10.70 8.45 14.19
C LEU A 315 -11.11 8.14 15.64
N MET A 316 -10.85 9.07 16.58
CA MET A 316 -11.13 8.88 18.02
C MET A 316 -12.59 8.49 18.34
N PRO A 317 -13.63 8.91 17.61
CA PRO A 317 -15.00 8.47 17.88
C PRO A 317 -15.23 6.98 17.62
N TYR A 318 -14.42 6.36 16.77
CA TYR A 318 -14.64 5.01 16.24
C TYR A 318 -13.68 3.98 16.77
N PHE A 319 -12.50 4.40 17.23
CA PHE A 319 -11.44 3.52 17.69
C PHE A 319 -10.88 3.99 19.05
N HIS A 320 -10.34 3.05 19.79
CA HIS A 320 -9.67 3.28 21.06
C HIS A 320 -8.14 3.30 20.90
N PHE A 321 -7.51 4.39 21.36
CA PHE A 321 -6.05 4.45 21.47
C PHE A 321 -5.64 4.24 22.93
N PRO A 322 -4.90 3.16 23.26
CA PRO A 322 -4.46 2.90 24.62
C PRO A 322 -3.24 3.78 24.98
N GLY A 323 -3.46 4.78 25.83
CA GLY A 323 -2.47 5.81 26.16
C GLY A 323 -1.14 5.30 26.74
N TYR A 324 -1.09 4.07 27.29
CA TYR A 324 0.16 3.46 27.78
C TYR A 324 1.16 3.11 26.67
N ILE A 325 0.78 3.21 25.41
CA ILE A 325 1.66 2.89 24.28
C ILE A 325 2.87 3.83 24.23
N ASN A 326 2.67 5.11 24.55
CA ASN A 326 3.73 6.10 24.58
C ASN A 326 4.73 5.88 25.72
N ASP A 327 4.42 4.97 26.66
CA ASP A 327 5.37 4.54 27.73
C ASP A 327 6.24 3.33 27.30
N VAL A 328 6.13 2.83 26.07
CA VAL A 328 6.96 1.73 25.58
C VAL A 328 8.34 2.25 25.22
N GLY A 329 9.32 1.94 26.08
CA GLY A 329 10.70 2.36 25.90
C GLY A 329 11.54 1.44 25.01
N GLY A 330 12.82 1.79 24.88
CA GLY A 330 13.85 0.98 24.22
C GLY A 330 14.16 1.40 22.77
N LEU A 331 13.44 2.38 22.19
CA LEU A 331 13.76 2.89 20.85
C LEU A 331 15.20 3.43 20.76
N ALA A 332 15.67 4.16 21.78
CA ALA A 332 17.03 4.70 21.80
C ALA A 332 18.11 3.60 21.78
N ASP A 333 17.82 2.43 22.37
CA ASP A 333 18.74 1.28 22.34
C ASP A 333 18.73 0.62 20.96
N ASP A 334 17.57 0.48 20.31
CA ASP A 334 17.46 -0.02 18.94
C ASP A 334 18.16 0.90 17.95
N VAL A 335 17.99 2.21 18.09
CA VAL A 335 18.69 3.22 17.27
C VAL A 335 20.21 3.08 17.46
N ARG A 336 20.67 2.90 18.69
CA ARG A 336 22.10 2.68 18.98
C ARG A 336 22.61 1.37 18.37
N ALA A 337 21.79 0.33 18.34
CA ALA A 337 22.14 -0.93 17.69
C ALA A 337 22.28 -0.78 16.17
N VAL A 338 21.39 0.00 15.54
CA VAL A 338 21.48 0.33 14.10
C VAL A 338 22.72 1.18 13.80
N ASP A 339 23.03 2.18 14.63
CA ASP A 339 24.26 3.00 14.53
C ASP A 339 25.52 2.13 14.62
N ALA A 340 25.54 1.20 15.57
CA ALA A 340 26.69 0.31 15.80
C ALA A 340 26.82 -0.83 14.75
N ASN A 341 25.89 -1.01 13.83
CA ASN A 341 25.85 -2.17 12.93
C ASN A 341 27.05 -2.28 11.98
N ASP A 342 27.70 -1.17 11.66
CA ASP A 342 28.93 -1.14 10.85
C ASP A 342 30.23 -1.13 11.70
N GLY A 343 30.09 -1.28 13.03
CA GLY A 343 31.19 -1.26 14.00
C GLY A 343 31.58 0.15 14.47
N ARG A 344 30.79 1.17 14.18
CA ARG A 344 30.97 2.56 14.60
C ARG A 344 29.74 3.06 15.33
N ILE A 345 29.92 4.06 16.18
CA ILE A 345 28.86 4.85 16.79
C ILE A 345 29.09 6.30 16.35
N ASP A 346 28.54 6.69 15.24
CA ASP A 346 28.77 8.01 14.64
C ASP A 346 27.48 8.74 14.24
N GLY A 347 26.32 8.27 14.72
CA GLY A 347 25.00 8.81 14.42
C GLY A 347 24.51 8.45 13.03
N LYS A 348 25.04 7.39 12.43
CA LYS A 348 24.67 6.99 11.06
C LYS A 348 24.25 5.54 10.98
N TRP A 349 23.27 5.31 10.16
CA TRP A 349 22.96 4.00 9.62
C TRP A 349 23.58 3.91 8.23
N ARG A 350 24.66 3.12 8.11
CA ARG A 350 25.49 3.08 6.91
C ARG A 350 26.07 4.48 6.60
N THR A 351 25.56 5.18 5.59
CA THR A 351 25.98 6.56 5.25
C THR A 351 24.90 7.61 5.56
N ASN A 352 23.77 7.17 6.08
CA ASN A 352 22.59 8.01 6.28
C ASN A 352 22.58 8.56 7.71
N ASP A 353 22.30 9.83 7.88
CA ASP A 353 22.15 10.46 9.19
C ASP A 353 20.86 9.97 9.87
N ILE A 354 20.98 9.30 11.01
CA ILE A 354 19.87 8.68 11.72
C ILE A 354 18.87 9.72 12.21
N ALA A 355 19.35 10.85 12.76
CA ALA A 355 18.45 11.88 13.28
C ALA A 355 17.56 12.46 12.17
N THR A 356 18.12 12.67 10.98
CA THR A 356 17.34 13.09 9.81
C THR A 356 16.33 12.04 9.40
N LEU A 357 16.71 10.76 9.37
CA LEU A 357 15.81 9.67 8.96
C LEU A 357 14.63 9.49 9.92
N LEU A 358 14.86 9.60 11.23
CA LEU A 358 13.81 9.49 12.23
C LEU A 358 12.70 10.54 12.07
N HIS A 359 13.02 11.71 11.49
CA HIS A 359 12.02 12.74 11.19
C HIS A 359 11.17 12.42 9.95
N CYS A 360 11.74 11.75 8.95
CA CYS A 360 11.12 11.63 7.63
C CYS A 360 10.67 10.21 7.28
N PHE A 361 11.53 9.23 7.49
CA PHE A 361 11.33 7.87 6.98
C PHE A 361 11.45 6.79 8.02
N ASP A 362 12.32 6.95 8.99
CA ASP A 362 12.65 5.90 9.93
C ASP A 362 13.89 5.05 9.58
N THR A 363 14.25 4.13 10.48
CA THR A 363 15.36 3.20 10.35
C THR A 363 14.92 1.80 10.74
N PRO A 364 15.70 0.74 10.47
CA PRO A 364 15.38 -0.61 10.94
C PRO A 364 15.16 -0.75 12.45
N ALA A 365 15.59 0.23 13.26
CA ALA A 365 15.29 0.31 14.70
C ALA A 365 13.80 0.28 15.01
N ARG A 366 12.98 0.76 14.08
CA ARG A 366 11.52 0.75 14.21
C ARG A 366 10.95 -0.65 14.35
N ILE A 367 11.53 -1.64 13.67
CA ILE A 367 11.01 -3.01 13.63
C ILE A 367 10.98 -3.65 15.03
N PRO A 368 12.11 -3.79 15.75
CA PRO A 368 12.09 -4.34 17.11
C PRO A 368 11.30 -3.47 18.09
N TYR A 369 11.35 -2.15 17.95
CA TYR A 369 10.53 -1.25 18.77
C TYR A 369 9.03 -1.51 18.58
N GLN A 370 8.54 -1.55 17.34
CA GLN A 370 7.15 -1.85 17.05
C GLN A 370 6.73 -3.25 17.54
N THR A 371 7.63 -4.23 17.46
CA THR A 371 7.39 -5.57 18.03
C THR A 371 7.10 -5.50 19.51
N ARG A 372 7.87 -4.71 20.29
CA ARG A 372 7.59 -4.50 21.72
C ARG A 372 6.26 -3.76 21.96
N VAL A 373 5.88 -2.84 21.09
CA VAL A 373 4.55 -2.21 21.15
C VAL A 373 3.45 -3.25 20.95
N ILE A 374 3.56 -4.10 19.95
CA ILE A 374 2.59 -5.18 19.68
C ILE A 374 2.50 -6.13 20.88
N GLU A 375 3.63 -6.57 21.41
CA GLU A 375 3.68 -7.40 22.62
C GLU A 375 3.03 -6.75 23.84
N ARG A 376 3.22 -5.43 23.99
CA ARG A 376 2.59 -4.66 25.06
C ARG A 376 1.09 -4.61 24.89
N VAL A 377 0.59 -4.40 23.68
CA VAL A 377 -0.85 -4.45 23.35
C VAL A 377 -1.42 -5.81 23.69
N ILE A 378 -0.83 -6.89 23.20
CA ILE A 378 -1.30 -8.26 23.47
C ILE A 378 -1.44 -8.51 24.98
N ARG A 379 -0.42 -8.17 25.77
CA ARG A 379 -0.42 -8.39 27.23
C ARG A 379 -1.41 -7.49 27.98
N ARG A 380 -1.57 -6.23 27.57
CA ARG A 380 -2.36 -5.25 28.31
C ARG A 380 -3.85 -5.36 28.01
N GLU A 381 -4.18 -5.62 26.77
CA GLU A 381 -5.56 -5.75 26.31
C GLU A 381 -6.08 -7.18 26.43
N GLY A 382 -5.20 -8.15 26.74
CA GLY A 382 -5.58 -9.53 27.03
C GLY A 382 -5.85 -10.38 25.79
N PHE A 383 -5.25 -10.05 24.65
CA PHE A 383 -5.40 -10.88 23.44
C PHE A 383 -5.02 -12.34 23.70
N GLY A 384 -5.92 -13.26 23.36
CA GLY A 384 -5.76 -14.69 23.55
C GLY A 384 -5.87 -15.18 25.00
N ALA A 385 -6.34 -14.33 25.93
CA ALA A 385 -6.41 -14.66 27.35
C ALA A 385 -7.57 -15.61 27.70
N ASP A 386 -8.67 -15.57 26.98
CA ASP A 386 -9.85 -16.42 27.20
C ASP A 386 -10.10 -17.39 26.04
N ASP A 387 -11.30 -17.97 25.97
CA ASP A 387 -11.68 -18.93 24.94
C ASP A 387 -12.46 -18.28 23.77
N THR A 388 -12.69 -16.96 23.80
CA THR A 388 -13.24 -16.21 22.68
C THR A 388 -12.10 -15.83 21.76
N PRO A 389 -12.07 -16.27 20.49
CA PRO A 389 -11.00 -15.90 19.58
C PRO A 389 -10.91 -14.40 19.32
N ASP A 390 -9.73 -13.86 19.48
CA ASP A 390 -9.41 -12.46 19.24
C ASP A 390 -8.77 -12.26 17.86
N LEU A 391 -8.84 -11.03 17.34
CA LEU A 391 -8.29 -10.63 16.04
C LEU A 391 -7.28 -9.52 16.20
N LEU A 392 -6.04 -9.76 15.80
CA LEU A 392 -4.97 -8.76 15.80
C LEU A 392 -4.43 -8.56 14.39
N PHE A 393 -4.43 -7.31 13.95
CA PHE A 393 -3.84 -6.87 12.69
C PHE A 393 -2.55 -6.11 12.94
N VAL A 394 -1.51 -6.40 12.17
CA VAL A 394 -0.19 -5.80 12.31
C VAL A 394 0.35 -5.40 10.94
N ASN A 395 0.75 -4.14 10.79
CA ASN A 395 1.48 -3.68 9.63
C ASN A 395 2.89 -3.21 10.03
N TYR A 396 3.93 -3.80 9.43
CA TYR A 396 5.30 -3.31 9.51
C TYR A 396 5.65 -2.51 8.26
N LYS A 397 5.82 -1.19 8.39
CA LYS A 397 5.99 -0.25 7.27
C LYS A 397 7.44 -0.06 6.80
N MET A 398 8.42 -0.65 7.47
CA MET A 398 9.83 -0.30 7.22
C MET A 398 10.34 -0.68 5.83
N ILE A 399 9.97 -1.84 5.29
CA ILE A 399 10.38 -2.27 3.95
C ILE A 399 9.84 -1.29 2.90
N ASP A 400 8.60 -0.84 3.05
CA ASP A 400 8.00 0.14 2.16
C ASP A 400 8.72 1.48 2.20
N TYR A 401 8.97 2.03 3.38
CA TYR A 401 9.72 3.29 3.52
C TYR A 401 11.10 3.21 2.86
N ILE A 402 11.81 2.09 3.03
CA ILE A 402 13.09 1.88 2.38
C ILE A 402 12.92 1.77 0.86
N SER A 403 11.88 1.11 0.38
CA SER A 403 11.63 0.95 -1.06
C SER A 403 11.41 2.28 -1.79
N HIS A 404 10.83 3.25 -1.10
CA HIS A 404 10.59 4.59 -1.65
C HIS A 404 11.84 5.47 -1.78
N VAL A 405 12.87 5.21 -0.99
CA VAL A 405 14.08 6.06 -0.91
C VAL A 405 15.27 5.39 -1.56
N TRP A 406 15.46 4.16 -1.19
CA TRP A 406 16.59 3.37 -1.69
C TRP A 406 16.19 2.29 -2.63
N THR A 407 16.37 1.43 -3.18
CA THR A 407 15.80 0.43 -4.08
C THR A 407 15.77 -0.95 -3.44
N VAL A 408 15.08 -1.89 -4.06
CA VAL A 408 15.08 -3.30 -3.65
C VAL A 408 16.47 -3.94 -3.60
N ASN A 409 17.46 -3.34 -4.29
CA ASN A 409 18.84 -3.85 -4.35
C ASN A 409 19.76 -3.21 -3.30
N SER A 410 19.27 -2.24 -2.53
CA SER A 410 20.09 -1.48 -1.59
C SER A 410 20.50 -2.33 -0.38
N PRO A 411 21.66 -2.07 0.21
CA PRO A 411 22.04 -2.65 1.50
C PRO A 411 21.08 -2.27 2.63
N GLU A 412 20.43 -1.11 2.54
CA GLU A 412 19.37 -0.65 3.46
C GLU A 412 18.16 -1.61 3.44
N MET A 413 17.76 -2.07 2.25
CA MET A 413 16.71 -3.07 2.11
C MET A 413 17.11 -4.41 2.73
N GLN A 414 18.37 -4.81 2.60
CA GLN A 414 18.89 -6.03 3.24
C GLN A 414 18.74 -5.95 4.76
N ASP A 415 19.16 -4.83 5.36
CA ASP A 415 19.07 -4.63 6.81
C ASP A 415 17.61 -4.73 7.31
N ALA A 416 16.66 -4.17 6.55
CA ALA A 416 15.25 -4.26 6.89
C ALA A 416 14.72 -5.70 6.82
N VAL A 417 15.08 -6.45 5.79
CA VAL A 417 14.65 -7.87 5.65
C VAL A 417 15.20 -8.72 6.79
N VAL A 418 16.50 -8.53 7.15
CA VAL A 418 17.12 -9.23 8.30
C VAL A 418 16.41 -8.88 9.60
N ALA A 419 16.17 -7.59 9.85
CA ALA A 419 15.48 -7.15 11.06
C ALA A 419 14.03 -7.67 11.13
N GLN A 420 13.36 -7.73 10.00
CA GLN A 420 11.97 -8.21 9.91
C GLN A 420 11.86 -9.72 10.18
N ASP A 421 12.80 -10.51 9.67
CA ASP A 421 12.85 -11.96 9.95
C ASP A 421 13.19 -12.25 11.42
N ALA A 422 14.09 -11.46 12.01
CA ALA A 422 14.39 -11.54 13.44
C ALA A 422 13.18 -11.17 14.30
N ALA A 423 12.47 -10.10 13.95
CA ALA A 423 11.25 -9.70 14.65
C ALA A 423 10.14 -10.74 14.55
N LEU A 424 10.01 -11.43 13.42
CA LEU A 424 9.08 -12.57 13.29
C LEU A 424 9.44 -13.70 14.25
N HIS A 425 10.73 -14.00 14.39
CA HIS A 425 11.21 -15.02 15.34
C HIS A 425 10.82 -14.65 16.78
N ASP A 426 11.19 -13.46 17.21
CA ASP A 426 10.88 -12.97 18.56
C ASP A 426 9.39 -12.97 18.83
N PHE A 427 8.59 -12.54 17.86
CA PHE A 427 7.14 -12.50 17.98
C PHE A 427 6.49 -13.89 18.07
N VAL A 428 6.95 -14.87 17.31
CA VAL A 428 6.47 -16.27 17.40
C VAL A 428 6.82 -16.86 18.75
N ASP A 429 8.02 -16.64 19.28
CA ASP A 429 8.42 -17.08 20.60
C ASP A 429 7.60 -16.41 21.69
N PHE A 430 7.32 -15.12 21.54
CA PHE A 430 6.45 -14.38 22.43
C PHE A 430 5.02 -14.94 22.44
N LEU A 431 4.41 -15.22 21.28
CA LEU A 431 3.08 -15.83 21.19
C LEU A 431 3.04 -17.21 21.84
N ASN A 432 4.06 -18.03 21.62
CA ASN A 432 4.18 -19.34 22.25
C ASN A 432 4.24 -19.25 23.79
N ALA A 433 4.92 -18.23 24.32
CA ALA A 433 5.08 -18.03 25.75
C ALA A 433 3.86 -17.38 26.42
N THR A 434 3.17 -16.47 25.73
CA THR A 434 2.12 -15.62 26.30
C THR A 434 0.73 -16.17 26.06
N VAL A 435 0.40 -16.51 24.80
CA VAL A 435 -0.91 -17.08 24.41
C VAL A 435 -0.92 -18.59 24.58
N GLY A 436 0.22 -19.21 24.33
CA GLY A 436 0.41 -20.66 24.43
C GLY A 436 0.57 -21.32 23.06
N ARG A 437 1.52 -22.25 22.98
CA ARG A 437 1.76 -23.02 21.76
C ARG A 437 0.49 -23.79 21.35
N GLY A 438 0.06 -23.64 20.11
CA GLY A 438 -1.14 -24.28 19.59
C GLY A 438 -2.44 -23.58 20.01
N GLN A 439 -2.37 -22.33 20.50
CA GLN A 439 -3.55 -21.52 20.82
C GLN A 439 -3.71 -20.32 19.88
N TRP A 440 -2.86 -20.15 18.89
CA TRP A 440 -2.87 -19.04 17.96
C TRP A 440 -2.59 -19.50 16.52
N ALA A 441 -3.00 -18.68 15.57
CA ALA A 441 -2.62 -18.82 14.17
C ALA A 441 -2.27 -17.45 13.56
N LEU A 442 -1.38 -17.47 12.58
CA LEU A 442 -0.83 -16.28 11.91
C LEU A 442 -0.98 -16.44 10.39
N VAL A 443 -1.40 -15.39 9.72
CA VAL A 443 -1.11 -15.17 8.30
C VAL A 443 -0.07 -14.07 8.16
N LEU A 444 1.00 -14.35 7.38
CA LEU A 444 1.99 -13.37 6.99
C LEU A 444 1.86 -13.13 5.49
N THR A 445 1.73 -11.87 5.12
CA THR A 445 1.66 -11.43 3.72
C THR A 445 2.40 -10.11 3.52
N ALA A 446 2.41 -9.62 2.29
CA ALA A 446 2.65 -8.21 1.97
C ALA A 446 1.39 -7.65 1.30
N ASP A 447 1.20 -6.37 1.40
CA ASP A 447 0.10 -5.68 0.73
C ASP A 447 0.39 -5.40 -0.74
N HIS A 448 1.68 -5.30 -1.12
CA HIS A 448 2.21 -5.20 -2.49
C HIS A 448 3.71 -5.53 -2.53
N GLY A 449 4.30 -5.49 -3.73
CA GLY A 449 5.74 -5.57 -3.91
C GLY A 449 6.38 -4.19 -4.08
N SER A 450 7.64 -4.17 -4.49
CA SER A 450 8.44 -2.96 -4.68
C SER A 450 8.86 -2.80 -6.14
N ILE A 451 9.06 -1.56 -6.61
CA ILE A 451 9.55 -1.30 -7.96
C ILE A 451 10.98 -1.86 -8.16
N PRO A 452 11.30 -2.44 -9.32
CA PRO A 452 12.67 -2.81 -9.65
C PRO A 452 13.60 -1.59 -9.63
N ASP A 453 14.86 -1.80 -9.22
CA ASP A 453 15.86 -0.72 -9.21
C ASP A 453 15.97 -0.07 -10.60
N PRO A 454 15.68 1.22 -10.76
CA PRO A 454 15.73 1.91 -12.05
C PRO A 454 17.09 1.84 -12.74
N LYS A 455 18.19 1.80 -11.96
CA LYS A 455 19.55 1.68 -12.50
C LYS A 455 19.82 0.31 -13.12
N VAL A 456 19.08 -0.71 -12.71
CA VAL A 456 19.23 -2.09 -13.20
C VAL A 456 18.18 -2.40 -14.27
N SER A 457 16.93 -1.96 -14.05
CA SER A 457 15.81 -2.20 -14.97
C SER A 457 15.79 -1.29 -16.19
N GLY A 458 16.48 -0.14 -16.12
CA GLY A 458 16.39 0.91 -17.13
C GLY A 458 15.09 1.71 -17.07
N ALA A 459 14.37 1.63 -15.95
CA ALA A 459 13.11 2.35 -15.76
C ALA A 459 13.28 3.85 -15.91
N PHE A 460 12.39 4.47 -16.70
CA PHE A 460 12.33 5.91 -16.91
C PHE A 460 11.28 6.53 -15.98
N GLN A 461 11.68 7.57 -15.27
CA GLN A 461 10.79 8.36 -14.42
C GLN A 461 10.04 9.40 -15.23
N ILE A 462 8.72 9.29 -15.28
CA ILE A 462 7.81 10.18 -15.99
C ILE A 462 7.39 11.30 -15.03
N SER A 463 7.57 12.55 -15.45
CA SER A 463 7.25 13.74 -14.65
C SER A 463 5.75 13.99 -14.58
N THR A 464 5.17 13.96 -13.37
CA THR A 464 3.77 14.36 -13.14
C THR A 464 3.52 15.82 -13.53
N SER A 465 4.46 16.73 -13.22
CA SER A 465 4.33 18.13 -13.56
C SER A 465 4.35 18.37 -15.07
N ALA A 466 5.10 17.59 -15.84
CA ALA A 466 5.10 17.69 -17.30
C ALA A 466 3.73 17.28 -17.88
N ILE A 467 3.15 16.20 -17.37
CA ILE A 467 1.80 15.73 -17.78
C ILE A 467 0.75 16.78 -17.41
N GLN A 468 0.73 17.24 -16.15
CA GLN A 468 -0.25 18.22 -15.67
C GLN A 468 -0.16 19.52 -16.45
N THR A 469 1.05 20.06 -16.60
CA THR A 469 1.28 21.27 -17.38
C THR A 469 0.84 21.10 -18.83
N GLY A 470 1.18 19.98 -19.46
CA GLY A 470 0.84 19.73 -20.85
C GLY A 470 -0.66 19.58 -21.09
N ILE A 471 -1.38 18.87 -20.20
CA ILE A 471 -2.85 18.73 -20.29
C ILE A 471 -3.53 20.11 -20.12
N ASN A 472 -3.22 20.82 -19.03
CA ASN A 472 -3.82 22.13 -18.79
C ASN A 472 -3.48 23.11 -19.95
N ALA A 473 -2.23 23.15 -20.40
CA ALA A 473 -1.84 24.01 -21.51
C ALA A 473 -2.51 23.68 -22.85
N THR A 474 -2.91 22.43 -23.07
CA THR A 474 -3.53 21.97 -24.32
C THR A 474 -5.05 22.14 -24.31
N PHE A 475 -5.68 21.88 -23.19
CA PHE A 475 -7.12 21.71 -23.10
C PHE A 475 -7.83 22.82 -22.31
N ASP A 476 -7.14 23.55 -21.41
CA ASP A 476 -7.67 24.70 -20.69
C ASP A 476 -7.38 25.97 -21.50
N THR A 477 -8.38 26.46 -22.22
CA THR A 477 -8.24 27.55 -23.21
C THR A 477 -9.11 28.77 -22.91
N ASP A 478 -10.01 28.70 -21.93
CA ASP A 478 -10.94 29.80 -21.62
C ASP A 478 -10.32 30.90 -20.73
N GLY A 479 -9.22 30.58 -20.02
CA GLY A 479 -8.42 31.54 -19.23
C GLY A 479 -9.06 31.92 -17.90
N ASP A 480 -9.96 31.11 -17.37
CA ASP A 480 -10.65 31.36 -16.10
C ASP A 480 -9.82 30.98 -14.85
N GLN A 481 -8.68 30.34 -15.03
CA GLN A 481 -7.74 29.83 -14.01
C GLN A 481 -8.20 28.57 -13.29
N THR A 482 -9.29 27.92 -13.71
CA THR A 482 -9.71 26.62 -13.22
C THR A 482 -8.94 25.54 -13.97
N MET A 483 -8.26 24.65 -13.24
CA MET A 483 -7.45 23.60 -13.88
C MET A 483 -8.26 22.39 -14.28
N ILE A 484 -7.91 21.79 -15.42
CA ILE A 484 -8.48 20.52 -15.89
C ILE A 484 -7.94 19.34 -15.05
N VAL A 485 -6.67 19.35 -14.67
CA VAL A 485 -6.08 18.27 -13.88
C VAL A 485 -6.10 18.62 -12.40
N ASP A 486 -6.88 17.87 -11.63
CA ASP A 486 -6.92 17.97 -10.17
C ASP A 486 -5.70 17.29 -9.53
N LEU A 487 -5.38 16.05 -9.98
CA LEU A 487 -4.29 15.27 -9.41
C LEU A 487 -3.81 14.18 -10.37
N ILE A 488 -2.51 13.91 -10.37
CA ILE A 488 -1.90 12.75 -11.03
C ILE A 488 -1.34 11.79 -10.00
N GLN A 489 -1.79 10.55 -10.05
CA GLN A 489 -1.22 9.42 -9.33
C GLN A 489 -0.51 8.46 -10.30
N PRO A 490 0.32 7.52 -9.83
CA PRO A 490 1.17 6.70 -10.71
C PRO A 490 0.44 5.94 -11.84
N THR A 491 -0.83 5.59 -11.64
CA THR A 491 -1.63 4.88 -12.65
C THR A 491 -2.98 5.56 -12.93
N GLN A 492 -3.20 6.77 -12.41
CA GLN A 492 -4.51 7.41 -12.46
C GLN A 492 -4.37 8.94 -12.58
N ILE A 493 -5.30 9.57 -13.33
CA ILE A 493 -5.41 11.03 -13.40
C ILE A 493 -6.83 11.44 -13.03
N PHE A 494 -6.94 12.26 -11.99
CA PHE A 494 -8.17 12.93 -11.60
C PHE A 494 -8.35 14.18 -12.44
N VAL A 495 -9.48 14.26 -13.14
CA VAL A 495 -9.83 15.33 -14.09
C VAL A 495 -11.08 16.06 -13.62
N ASN A 496 -11.03 17.38 -13.59
CA ASN A 496 -12.21 18.21 -13.47
C ASN A 496 -13.01 18.12 -14.79
N GLN A 497 -14.00 17.23 -14.82
CA GLN A 497 -14.77 16.97 -16.04
C GLN A 497 -15.63 18.16 -16.46
N ASP A 498 -16.13 18.96 -15.50
CA ASP A 498 -16.93 20.15 -15.81
C ASP A 498 -16.07 21.18 -16.54
N GLU A 499 -14.86 21.42 -16.05
CA GLU A 499 -13.90 22.30 -16.69
C GLU A 499 -13.47 21.81 -18.08
N LEU A 500 -13.18 20.52 -18.21
CA LEU A 500 -12.84 19.92 -19.49
C LEU A 500 -13.97 20.09 -20.52
N GLN A 501 -15.23 19.90 -20.11
CA GLN A 501 -16.41 20.06 -20.98
C GLN A 501 -16.66 21.53 -21.34
N GLN A 502 -16.45 22.49 -20.42
CA GLN A 502 -16.57 23.91 -20.69
C GLN A 502 -15.59 24.34 -21.78
N ASN A 503 -14.40 23.77 -21.77
CA ASN A 503 -13.39 23.98 -22.82
C ASN A 503 -13.66 23.17 -24.11
N GLY A 504 -14.76 22.41 -24.20
CA GLY A 504 -15.19 21.70 -25.39
C GLY A 504 -14.45 20.38 -25.68
N HIS A 505 -13.79 19.81 -24.68
CA HIS A 505 -13.00 18.59 -24.79
C HIS A 505 -13.59 17.41 -24.00
N THR A 506 -13.07 16.21 -24.29
CA THR A 506 -13.52 14.94 -23.70
C THR A 506 -12.37 14.20 -23.01
N LEU A 507 -12.66 13.23 -22.15
CA LEU A 507 -11.65 12.38 -21.53
C LEU A 507 -10.88 11.55 -22.56
N GLU A 508 -11.51 11.23 -23.69
CA GLU A 508 -10.88 10.55 -24.82
C GLU A 508 -9.81 11.43 -25.46
N ASP A 509 -10.06 12.73 -25.64
CA ASP A 509 -9.08 13.67 -26.21
C ASP A 509 -7.84 13.73 -25.31
N VAL A 510 -8.04 13.83 -24.00
CA VAL A 510 -6.94 13.81 -23.01
C VAL A 510 -6.19 12.48 -23.04
N SER A 511 -6.92 11.34 -23.11
CA SER A 511 -6.31 10.01 -23.17
C SER A 511 -5.46 9.81 -24.44
N GLU A 512 -5.95 10.27 -25.59
CA GLU A 512 -5.19 10.24 -26.86
C GLU A 512 -3.95 11.10 -26.79
N TRP A 513 -4.05 12.30 -26.20
CA TRP A 513 -2.90 13.18 -25.98
C TRP A 513 -1.82 12.52 -25.11
N ILE A 514 -2.23 11.84 -24.00
CA ILE A 514 -1.32 11.11 -23.11
C ILE A 514 -0.60 9.99 -23.86
N MET A 515 -1.29 9.28 -24.75
CA MET A 515 -0.70 8.21 -25.57
C MET A 515 0.35 8.73 -26.55
N GLY A 516 0.31 10.01 -26.91
CA GLY A 516 1.30 10.66 -27.74
C GLY A 516 2.56 11.09 -27.01
N LEU A 517 2.61 11.05 -25.68
CA LEU A 517 3.73 11.53 -24.89
C LEU A 517 4.99 10.65 -25.04
N THR A 518 6.13 11.33 -25.07
CA THR A 518 7.44 10.71 -25.23
C THR A 518 8.36 10.97 -24.04
N LYS A 519 9.47 10.23 -23.96
CA LYS A 519 10.50 10.46 -22.94
C LYS A 519 11.03 11.90 -22.95
N GLY A 520 11.21 12.49 -24.14
CA GLY A 520 11.71 13.86 -24.27
C GLY A 520 10.78 14.90 -23.68
N GLU A 521 9.46 14.71 -23.80
CA GLU A 521 8.42 15.61 -23.30
C GLU A 521 8.14 15.44 -21.80
N THR A 522 8.41 14.24 -21.27
CA THR A 522 8.04 13.86 -19.90
C THR A 522 9.23 13.70 -18.96
N ALA A 523 10.43 14.02 -19.42
CA ALA A 523 11.64 13.98 -18.58
C ALA A 523 11.56 14.98 -17.43
N LEU A 524 12.15 14.62 -16.30
CA LEU A 524 12.41 15.61 -15.24
C LEU A 524 13.36 16.68 -15.76
N PRO A 525 13.25 17.94 -15.31
CA PRO A 525 14.14 19.03 -15.75
C PRO A 525 15.63 18.77 -15.51
N THR A 526 15.95 17.89 -14.58
CA THR A 526 17.32 17.49 -14.21
C THR A 526 17.84 16.28 -14.99
N VAL A 527 17.00 15.66 -15.82
CA VAL A 527 17.34 14.44 -16.59
C VAL A 527 17.51 14.78 -18.05
N SER A 528 18.69 14.49 -18.60
CA SER A 528 18.94 14.59 -20.04
C SER A 528 18.60 13.29 -20.72
N VAL A 529 17.62 13.29 -21.61
CA VAL A 529 17.26 12.14 -22.43
C VAL A 529 18.15 12.12 -23.69
N PRO A 530 18.78 10.99 -24.00
CA PRO A 530 19.54 10.85 -25.25
C PRO A 530 18.66 11.13 -26.48
N ALA A 531 19.22 11.79 -27.50
CA ALA A 531 18.47 12.23 -28.69
C ALA A 531 17.81 11.07 -29.46
N ASP A 532 18.42 9.89 -29.43
CA ASP A 532 17.90 8.65 -30.03
C ASP A 532 16.76 8.00 -29.24
N GLN A 533 16.57 8.39 -27.97
CA GLN A 533 15.49 7.91 -27.10
C GLN A 533 14.40 8.96 -26.83
N ALA A 534 14.65 10.22 -27.19
CA ALA A 534 13.72 11.30 -26.88
C ALA A 534 12.32 11.09 -27.48
N GLY A 535 12.20 10.39 -28.60
CA GLY A 535 10.94 10.04 -29.25
C GLY A 535 10.30 8.72 -28.77
N ASP A 536 10.90 8.02 -27.82
CA ASP A 536 10.32 6.76 -27.30
C ASP A 536 9.01 7.04 -26.54
N PRO A 537 7.94 6.25 -26.78
CA PRO A 537 6.69 6.39 -26.04
C PRO A 537 6.89 5.98 -24.57
N VAL A 538 6.09 6.55 -23.67
CA VAL A 538 6.19 6.28 -22.22
C VAL A 538 4.97 5.55 -21.65
N PHE A 539 3.83 5.55 -22.35
CA PHE A 539 2.61 4.87 -21.91
C PHE A 539 2.24 3.68 -22.78
N GLN A 540 1.88 2.58 -22.13
CA GLN A 540 1.30 1.38 -22.75
C GLN A 540 -0.18 1.60 -23.07
N ALA A 541 -0.91 2.28 -22.16
CA ALA A 541 -2.30 2.62 -22.33
C ALA A 541 -2.68 3.86 -21.52
N ALA A 542 -3.65 4.63 -22.05
CA ALA A 542 -4.40 5.65 -21.35
C ALA A 542 -5.84 5.62 -21.86
N PHE A 543 -6.82 5.54 -20.95
CA PHE A 543 -8.23 5.46 -21.32
C PHE A 543 -9.15 5.95 -20.21
N PRO A 544 -10.35 6.47 -20.53
CA PRO A 544 -11.34 6.88 -19.54
C PRO A 544 -11.79 5.71 -18.67
N SER A 545 -11.82 5.90 -17.34
CA SER A 545 -12.22 4.86 -16.37
C SER A 545 -13.64 4.34 -16.62
N ARG A 546 -14.54 5.18 -17.15
CA ARG A 546 -15.94 4.83 -17.42
C ARG A 546 -16.15 3.71 -18.43
N ILE A 547 -15.14 3.37 -19.26
CA ILE A 547 -15.28 2.26 -20.21
C ILE A 547 -15.14 0.90 -19.53
N MET A 548 -14.59 0.85 -18.31
CA MET A 548 -14.23 -0.39 -17.60
C MET A 548 -15.44 -1.30 -17.35
N ASP A 549 -16.62 -0.74 -17.09
CA ASP A 549 -17.84 -1.53 -16.79
C ASP A 549 -18.42 -2.24 -18.02
N HIS A 550 -17.92 -1.94 -19.21
CA HIS A 550 -18.52 -2.43 -20.47
C HIS A 550 -17.50 -3.01 -21.45
N LEU A 551 -16.32 -3.43 -20.96
CA LEU A 551 -15.28 -3.99 -21.82
C LEU A 551 -15.69 -5.35 -22.40
N PRO A 552 -15.73 -5.50 -23.74
CA PRO A 552 -16.15 -6.76 -24.36
C PRO A 552 -15.16 -7.91 -24.16
N CYS A 553 -13.89 -7.58 -23.89
CA CYS A 553 -12.79 -8.52 -23.65
C CYS A 553 -12.66 -8.94 -22.18
N LEU A 554 -13.46 -8.39 -21.27
CA LEU A 554 -13.45 -8.68 -19.84
C LEU A 554 -14.85 -9.18 -19.44
N PRO A 555 -15.14 -10.50 -19.56
CA PRO A 555 -16.45 -11.05 -19.23
C PRO A 555 -16.87 -10.77 -17.77
N GLU A 556 -15.91 -10.66 -16.85
CA GLU A 556 -16.10 -10.35 -15.44
C GLU A 556 -16.77 -8.98 -15.22
N ALA A 557 -16.53 -8.02 -16.12
CA ALA A 557 -17.12 -6.68 -16.05
C ALA A 557 -18.59 -6.62 -16.50
N ARG A 558 -19.20 -7.74 -16.85
CA ARG A 558 -20.58 -7.82 -17.36
C ARG A 558 -21.57 -8.32 -16.31
N GLY A 559 -21.20 -8.32 -15.02
CA GLY A 559 -21.97 -8.85 -13.89
C GLY A 559 -23.30 -8.16 -13.62
#